data_cb396cef2cf1c6ebbb55f262ac721645
#
_entry.id   cb396cef2cf1c6ebbb55f262ac721645
#
_cell.length_a   1.000
_cell.length_b   1.000
_cell.length_c   1.000
_cell.angle_alpha   90.00
_cell.angle_beta   90.00
_cell.angle_gamma   90.00
#
_symmetry.space_group_name_H-M   'P 1'
#
loop_
_entity.id
_entity.type
_entity.pdbx_description
1 polymer ?
#
loop_
_entity_poly.entity_id
_entity_poly.type
_entity_poly.pdbx_seq_one_letter_code
_entity_poly.pdbx_strand_id
1 'polypeptide(L)'
;MSNKEIEEEELLKKIKEISDYKYALDESSIVAITNQKGIITHVNDNFCKISKYSREELLGQDHRIINSSYHPKEFIKELWGTIAKGNVWKGEIKNRSKDGTPYWVDTTIVPFLNEQGKPYQYVAIRSDITERKRGEEKIAKMLINAEHQNKQLVDFCNIVSHNLRAPLVNISMLLDYMESCDDDAERTEVFNKVQPVVNHLNSILDELVESLQVRQDAEVESSIIDLKDTIDKVLIGFKAQICEYNVEIKVNFEEATSIFYPQLYIESILTNLISNALKYKSTDRILSIEIKTINDEDGVILSVTDNGLGIDLNLHKDNLFKIRKVFHKHPDARGFGLFMTKTQVEAMGGKIWVDSIPNVGSTFYIKFKSYEAN
;
A
#
# COMPACT_ATOMS: atom_id res chain seq x y z
N MET A 1 69.70 -33.50 -17.07
CA MET A 1 68.96 -32.29 -17.35
C MET A 1 69.87 -31.07 -17.16
N SER A 2 69.97 -30.23 -18.14
CA SER A 2 70.74 -28.98 -17.99
C SER A 2 70.01 -28.01 -17.09
N ASN A 3 70.71 -27.12 -16.41
CA ASN A 3 70.07 -26.07 -15.58
C ASN A 3 69.00 -25.29 -16.35
N LYS A 4 69.16 -25.17 -17.65
CA LYS A 4 68.22 -24.47 -18.54
C LYS A 4 66.89 -25.24 -18.73
N GLU A 5 66.94 -26.57 -18.77
CA GLU A 5 65.72 -27.42 -18.88
C GLU A 5 64.92 -27.43 -17.57
N ILE A 6 65.59 -27.31 -16.39
CA ILE A 6 64.95 -27.21 -15.08
C ILE A 6 64.25 -25.86 -14.92
N GLU A 7 64.89 -24.75 -15.34
CA GLU A 7 64.28 -23.40 -15.31
C GLU A 7 63.09 -23.28 -16.23
N GLU A 8 63.14 -23.94 -17.42
CA GLU A 8 62.04 -23.93 -18.39
C GLU A 8 60.82 -24.72 -17.86
N GLU A 9 61.06 -25.87 -17.23
CA GLU A 9 60.06 -26.72 -16.61
C GLU A 9 59.38 -26.01 -15.42
N GLU A 10 60.13 -25.30 -14.58
CA GLU A 10 59.63 -24.48 -13.47
C GLU A 10 58.80 -23.30 -13.96
N LEU A 11 59.24 -22.64 -15.05
CA LEU A 11 58.49 -21.56 -15.69
C LEU A 11 57.16 -22.01 -16.26
N LEU A 12 57.16 -23.14 -16.97
CA LEU A 12 55.95 -23.76 -17.51
C LEU A 12 54.92 -24.12 -16.42
N LYS A 13 55.43 -24.66 -15.30
CA LYS A 13 54.61 -24.98 -14.14
C LYS A 13 53.96 -23.72 -13.54
N LYS A 14 54.71 -22.63 -13.37
CA LYS A 14 54.18 -21.35 -12.88
C LYS A 14 53.17 -20.73 -13.86
N ILE A 15 53.43 -20.79 -15.16
CA ILE A 15 52.47 -20.32 -16.19
C ILE A 15 51.17 -21.10 -16.11
N LYS A 16 51.24 -22.44 -15.95
CA LYS A 16 50.05 -23.28 -15.81
C LYS A 16 49.25 -22.92 -14.56
N GLU A 17 49.91 -22.76 -13.42
CA GLU A 17 49.30 -22.37 -12.15
C GLU A 17 48.58 -21.01 -12.26
N ILE A 18 49.20 -20.01 -12.90
CA ILE A 18 48.60 -18.70 -13.15
C ILE A 18 47.39 -18.85 -14.08
N SER A 19 47.45 -19.69 -15.10
CA SER A 19 46.36 -19.98 -16.00
C SER A 19 45.15 -20.62 -15.29
N ASP A 20 45.45 -21.58 -14.38
CA ASP A 20 44.41 -22.24 -13.58
C ASP A 20 43.72 -21.27 -12.62
N TYR A 21 44.44 -20.37 -11.96
CA TYR A 21 43.86 -19.29 -11.15
C TYR A 21 43.02 -18.32 -11.96
N LYS A 22 43.51 -17.92 -13.14
CA LYS A 22 42.76 -17.06 -14.04
C LYS A 22 41.46 -17.72 -14.47
N TYR A 23 41.52 -18.99 -14.86
CA TYR A 23 40.31 -19.75 -15.25
C TYR A 23 39.29 -19.83 -14.10
N ALA A 24 39.73 -20.13 -12.89
CA ALA A 24 38.87 -20.17 -11.71
C ALA A 24 38.19 -18.82 -11.44
N LEU A 25 38.91 -17.72 -11.58
CA LEU A 25 38.33 -16.36 -11.46
C LEU A 25 37.34 -16.02 -12.57
N ASP A 26 37.67 -16.41 -13.81
CA ASP A 26 36.81 -16.17 -14.98
C ASP A 26 35.48 -16.94 -14.89
N GLU A 27 35.49 -18.14 -14.32
CA GLU A 27 34.27 -18.95 -14.10
C GLU A 27 33.44 -18.46 -12.91
N SER A 28 34.09 -18.02 -11.81
CA SER A 28 33.40 -17.73 -10.56
C SER A 28 32.94 -16.26 -10.41
N SER A 29 33.49 -15.35 -11.18
CA SER A 29 33.33 -13.92 -10.99
C SER A 29 33.10 -13.17 -12.30
N ILE A 30 32.61 -11.95 -12.21
CA ILE A 30 32.51 -10.98 -13.31
C ILE A 30 33.80 -10.18 -13.31
N VAL A 31 34.63 -10.31 -14.36
CA VAL A 31 35.95 -9.69 -14.42
C VAL A 31 36.03 -8.69 -15.55
N ALA A 32 36.57 -7.51 -15.23
CA ALA A 32 36.95 -6.51 -16.24
C ALA A 32 38.32 -5.91 -15.89
N ILE A 33 39.14 -5.67 -16.91
CA ILE A 33 40.41 -4.94 -16.80
C ILE A 33 40.28 -3.66 -17.58
N THR A 34 40.73 -2.56 -16.99
CA THR A 34 40.77 -1.25 -17.66
C THR A 34 42.17 -0.67 -17.54
N ASN A 35 42.51 0.22 -18.52
CA ASN A 35 43.70 1.06 -18.41
C ASN A 35 43.50 2.20 -17.40
N GLN A 36 44.50 3.04 -17.21
CA GLN A 36 44.49 4.19 -16.29
C GLN A 36 43.34 5.19 -16.55
N LYS A 37 42.84 5.25 -17.78
CA LYS A 37 41.74 6.14 -18.18
C LYS A 37 40.35 5.53 -18.02
N GLY A 38 40.24 4.28 -17.53
CA GLY A 38 39.00 3.56 -17.39
C GLY A 38 38.49 2.93 -18.70
N ILE A 39 39.34 2.85 -19.73
CA ILE A 39 39.02 2.17 -20.99
C ILE A 39 39.17 0.67 -20.80
N ILE A 40 38.15 -0.10 -21.16
CA ILE A 40 38.09 -1.56 -21.03
C ILE A 40 39.10 -2.20 -22.02
N THR A 41 40.02 -2.99 -21.47
CA THR A 41 41.02 -3.74 -22.24
C THR A 41 40.76 -5.25 -22.22
N HIS A 42 40.03 -5.74 -21.22
CA HIS A 42 39.63 -7.15 -21.12
C HIS A 42 38.32 -7.30 -20.35
N VAL A 43 37.51 -8.26 -20.75
CA VAL A 43 36.31 -8.72 -20.01
C VAL A 43 36.19 -10.24 -20.16
N ASN A 44 35.68 -10.91 -19.12
CA ASN A 44 35.33 -12.32 -19.22
C ASN A 44 33.88 -12.53 -19.72
N ASP A 45 33.50 -13.80 -19.93
CA ASP A 45 32.17 -14.16 -20.45
C ASP A 45 31.05 -13.78 -19.47
N ASN A 46 31.30 -13.87 -18.16
CA ASN A 46 30.33 -13.49 -17.15
C ASN A 46 30.01 -11.99 -17.20
N PHE A 47 30.99 -11.14 -17.54
CA PHE A 47 30.72 -9.71 -17.76
C PHE A 47 29.82 -9.51 -18.99
N CYS A 48 30.07 -10.20 -20.08
CA CYS A 48 29.22 -10.13 -21.29
C CYS A 48 27.80 -10.61 -21.00
N LYS A 49 27.66 -11.72 -20.27
CA LYS A 49 26.33 -12.28 -19.89
C LYS A 49 25.50 -11.31 -19.07
N ILE A 50 26.06 -10.73 -18.01
CA ILE A 50 25.29 -9.83 -17.12
C ILE A 50 25.01 -8.46 -17.75
N SER A 51 26.00 -7.90 -18.47
CA SER A 51 25.85 -6.61 -19.10
C SER A 51 25.06 -6.64 -20.42
N LYS A 52 24.89 -7.83 -21.02
CA LYS A 52 24.22 -8.05 -22.32
C LYS A 52 24.89 -7.32 -23.49
N TYR A 53 26.13 -6.87 -23.34
CA TYR A 53 26.98 -6.36 -24.40
C TYR A 53 27.88 -7.48 -24.91
N SER A 54 28.18 -7.48 -26.22
CA SER A 54 29.20 -8.38 -26.74
C SER A 54 30.61 -7.91 -26.29
N ARG A 55 31.60 -8.79 -26.36
CA ARG A 55 32.99 -8.46 -26.01
C ARG A 55 33.54 -7.39 -26.93
N GLU A 56 33.22 -7.44 -28.21
CA GLU A 56 33.63 -6.47 -29.24
C GLU A 56 33.05 -5.07 -28.95
N GLU A 57 31.81 -5.02 -28.44
CA GLU A 57 31.16 -3.74 -28.08
C GLU A 57 31.76 -3.12 -26.80
N LEU A 58 32.34 -3.94 -25.92
CA LEU A 58 32.92 -3.50 -24.65
C LEU A 58 34.39 -3.08 -24.76
N LEU A 59 35.17 -3.79 -25.58
CA LEU A 59 36.60 -3.51 -25.71
C LEU A 59 36.82 -2.13 -26.33
N GLY A 60 37.70 -1.34 -25.71
CA GLY A 60 38.00 0.02 -26.12
C GLY A 60 37.00 1.08 -25.66
N GLN A 61 35.88 0.66 -25.03
CA GLN A 61 34.89 1.59 -24.49
C GLN A 61 35.27 2.03 -23.06
N ASP A 62 34.79 3.20 -22.69
CA ASP A 62 34.83 3.67 -21.32
C ASP A 62 33.91 2.80 -20.46
N HIS A 63 34.36 2.37 -19.29
CA HIS A 63 33.60 1.54 -18.37
C HIS A 63 32.25 2.15 -17.95
N ARG A 64 32.07 3.47 -18.12
CA ARG A 64 30.81 4.16 -17.90
C ARG A 64 29.66 3.72 -18.81
N ILE A 65 29.92 2.90 -19.85
CA ILE A 65 28.88 2.32 -20.71
C ILE A 65 27.81 1.54 -19.93
N ILE A 66 28.18 0.94 -18.79
CA ILE A 66 27.24 0.22 -17.91
C ILE A 66 26.71 1.06 -16.75
N ASN A 67 26.99 2.36 -16.71
CA ASN A 67 26.57 3.21 -15.59
C ASN A 67 25.06 3.39 -15.58
N SER A 68 24.42 3.08 -14.43
CA SER A 68 22.99 3.26 -14.22
C SER A 68 22.58 4.67 -13.81
N SER A 69 23.55 5.54 -13.50
CA SER A 69 23.34 6.88 -12.90
C SER A 69 22.64 6.86 -11.53
N TYR A 70 22.63 5.72 -10.86
CA TYR A 70 22.03 5.55 -9.52
C TYR A 70 22.87 6.19 -8.41
N HIS A 71 24.22 6.01 -8.51
CA HIS A 71 25.13 6.51 -7.48
C HIS A 71 25.41 8.01 -7.65
N PRO A 72 25.49 8.77 -6.54
CA PRO A 72 25.82 10.19 -6.59
C PRO A 72 27.26 10.41 -7.12
N LYS A 73 27.53 11.61 -7.63
CA LYS A 73 28.85 11.95 -8.20
C LYS A 73 29.98 11.81 -7.17
N GLU A 74 29.69 12.05 -5.91
CA GLU A 74 30.61 11.95 -4.78
C GLU A 74 31.11 10.52 -4.59
N PHE A 75 30.20 9.52 -4.70
CA PHE A 75 30.55 8.09 -4.64
C PHE A 75 31.52 7.69 -5.75
N ILE A 76 31.23 8.11 -6.98
CA ILE A 76 32.09 7.80 -8.13
C ILE A 76 33.46 8.52 -7.98
N LYS A 77 33.45 9.75 -7.47
CA LYS A 77 34.69 10.51 -7.22
C LYS A 77 35.56 9.86 -6.14
N GLU A 78 34.95 9.36 -5.08
CA GLU A 78 35.63 8.64 -4.01
C GLU A 78 36.25 7.33 -4.53
N LEU A 79 35.49 6.53 -5.31
CA LEU A 79 36.00 5.32 -5.97
C LEU A 79 37.26 5.63 -6.79
N TRP A 80 37.17 6.56 -7.72
CA TRP A 80 38.28 6.95 -8.59
C TRP A 80 39.46 7.53 -7.79
N GLY A 81 39.18 8.33 -6.77
CA GLY A 81 40.21 8.90 -5.89
C GLY A 81 40.97 7.83 -5.10
N THR A 82 40.32 6.75 -4.72
CA THR A 82 40.91 5.63 -4.01
C THR A 82 41.81 4.80 -4.91
N ILE A 83 41.33 4.34 -6.06
CA ILE A 83 42.12 3.48 -6.96
C ILE A 83 43.25 4.25 -7.67
N ALA A 84 43.09 5.53 -7.95
CA ALA A 84 44.14 6.37 -8.53
C ALA A 84 45.34 6.58 -7.59
N LYS A 85 45.13 6.45 -6.27
CA LYS A 85 46.21 6.47 -5.25
C LYS A 85 46.89 5.11 -5.05
N GLY A 86 46.48 4.10 -5.82
CA GLY A 86 47.01 2.74 -5.69
C GLY A 86 46.35 1.91 -4.60
N ASN A 87 45.26 2.34 -4.01
CA ASN A 87 44.52 1.62 -2.99
C ASN A 87 43.39 0.77 -3.56
N VAL A 88 43.13 -0.39 -2.95
CA VAL A 88 42.00 -1.24 -3.32
C VAL A 88 40.69 -0.55 -2.90
N TRP A 89 39.73 -0.54 -3.79
CA TRP A 89 38.38 -0.06 -3.52
C TRP A 89 37.38 -1.23 -3.46
N LYS A 90 36.41 -1.19 -2.52
CA LYS A 90 35.34 -2.18 -2.38
C LYS A 90 34.02 -1.48 -2.17
N GLY A 91 32.98 -2.00 -2.82
CA GLY A 91 31.62 -1.50 -2.63
C GLY A 91 30.60 -2.10 -3.58
N GLU A 92 29.33 -1.89 -3.26
CA GLU A 92 28.21 -2.34 -4.09
C GLU A 92 27.87 -1.29 -5.13
N ILE A 93 27.76 -1.71 -6.39
CA ILE A 93 27.48 -0.82 -7.52
C ILE A 93 26.23 -1.30 -8.24
N LYS A 94 25.29 -0.37 -8.46
CA LYS A 94 24.14 -0.58 -9.34
C LYS A 94 24.51 -0.18 -10.77
N ASN A 95 24.50 -1.13 -11.67
CA ASN A 95 24.76 -0.94 -13.09
C ASN A 95 23.49 -1.11 -13.91
N ARG A 96 23.60 -0.87 -15.23
CA ARG A 96 22.52 -1.05 -16.21
C ARG A 96 23.08 -1.81 -17.41
N SER A 97 22.42 -2.90 -17.77
CA SER A 97 22.72 -3.69 -18.97
C SER A 97 22.25 -2.98 -20.25
N LYS A 98 22.65 -3.49 -21.40
CA LYS A 98 22.36 -2.92 -22.74
C LYS A 98 20.87 -2.74 -23.01
N ASP A 99 20.03 -3.66 -22.52
CA ASP A 99 18.57 -3.60 -22.66
C ASP A 99 17.88 -2.72 -21.60
N GLY A 100 18.65 -2.01 -20.79
CA GLY A 100 18.13 -1.15 -19.73
C GLY A 100 17.88 -1.81 -18.39
N THR A 101 18.00 -3.14 -18.28
CA THR A 101 17.77 -3.88 -17.02
C THR A 101 18.82 -3.50 -15.97
N PRO A 102 18.42 -3.06 -14.75
CA PRO A 102 19.37 -2.78 -13.69
C PRO A 102 19.85 -4.08 -13.03
N TYR A 103 21.13 -4.09 -12.66
CA TYR A 103 21.72 -5.17 -11.88
C TYR A 103 22.69 -4.62 -10.82
N TRP A 104 22.87 -5.36 -9.74
CA TRP A 104 23.75 -5.01 -8.64
C TRP A 104 24.95 -5.93 -8.58
N VAL A 105 26.12 -5.36 -8.35
CA VAL A 105 27.35 -6.13 -8.16
C VAL A 105 28.08 -5.68 -6.91
N ASP A 106 28.56 -6.65 -6.13
CA ASP A 106 29.59 -6.40 -5.13
C ASP A 106 30.94 -6.40 -5.84
N THR A 107 31.67 -5.30 -5.73
CA THR A 107 32.84 -4.99 -6.56
C THR A 107 34.07 -4.77 -5.71
N THR A 108 35.17 -5.45 -6.06
CA THR A 108 36.51 -5.15 -5.60
C THR A 108 37.34 -4.69 -6.81
N ILE A 109 37.93 -3.50 -6.73
CA ILE A 109 38.83 -2.96 -7.78
C ILE A 109 40.23 -2.90 -7.21
N VAL A 110 41.16 -3.61 -7.88
CA VAL A 110 42.57 -3.68 -7.51
C VAL A 110 43.38 -2.91 -8.53
N PRO A 111 44.08 -1.83 -8.13
CA PRO A 111 45.05 -1.15 -8.99
C PRO A 111 46.36 -1.95 -9.08
N PHE A 112 46.82 -2.17 -10.31
CA PHE A 112 48.15 -2.77 -10.55
C PHE A 112 49.15 -1.65 -10.76
N LEU A 113 50.23 -1.68 -9.99
CA LEU A 113 51.23 -0.62 -9.90
C LEU A 113 52.44 -0.94 -10.75
N ASN A 114 53.01 0.07 -11.43
CA ASN A 114 54.31 -0.03 -12.06
C ASN A 114 55.45 0.10 -11.03
N GLU A 115 56.68 -0.01 -11.50
CA GLU A 115 57.90 0.13 -10.66
C GLU A 115 58.00 1.45 -9.90
N GLN A 116 57.28 2.50 -10.37
CA GLN A 116 57.24 3.84 -9.77
C GLN A 116 56.08 3.98 -8.75
N GLY A 117 55.36 2.88 -8.46
CA GLY A 117 54.22 2.89 -7.56
C GLY A 117 52.94 3.56 -8.13
N LYS A 118 52.89 3.80 -9.45
CA LYS A 118 51.71 4.39 -10.09
C LYS A 118 50.84 3.31 -10.74
N PRO A 119 49.49 3.40 -10.62
CA PRO A 119 48.58 2.47 -11.28
C PRO A 119 48.76 2.52 -12.81
N TYR A 120 48.94 1.36 -13.46
CA TYR A 120 48.97 1.25 -14.91
C TYR A 120 47.72 0.52 -15.48
N GLN A 121 47.03 -0.23 -14.65
CA GLN A 121 45.72 -0.84 -14.96
C GLN A 121 44.91 -1.09 -13.70
N TYR A 122 43.63 -1.29 -13.85
CA TYR A 122 42.68 -1.65 -12.80
C TYR A 122 42.03 -2.97 -13.14
N VAL A 123 42.01 -3.91 -12.18
CA VAL A 123 41.32 -5.20 -12.28
C VAL A 123 40.10 -5.13 -11.37
N ALA A 124 38.91 -5.19 -11.94
CA ALA A 124 37.68 -5.24 -11.20
C ALA A 124 37.12 -6.65 -11.19
N ILE A 125 36.94 -7.21 -9.99
CA ILE A 125 36.34 -8.51 -9.70
C ILE A 125 34.99 -8.27 -9.03
N ARG A 126 33.92 -8.89 -9.54
CA ARG A 126 32.56 -8.60 -9.11
C ARG A 126 31.77 -9.88 -8.91
N SER A 127 30.86 -9.87 -7.94
CA SER A 127 29.84 -10.88 -7.76
C SER A 127 28.45 -10.27 -8.02
N ASP A 128 27.58 -10.98 -8.74
CA ASP A 128 26.20 -10.56 -8.92
C ASP A 128 25.43 -10.72 -7.59
N ILE A 129 24.86 -9.64 -7.12
CA ILE A 129 24.06 -9.58 -5.89
C ILE A 129 22.63 -9.08 -6.17
N THR A 130 22.20 -9.12 -7.43
CA THR A 130 20.90 -8.59 -7.86
C THR A 130 19.73 -9.27 -7.15
N GLU A 131 19.76 -10.62 -7.06
CA GLU A 131 18.70 -11.36 -6.37
C GLU A 131 18.69 -11.09 -4.86
N ARG A 132 19.88 -10.94 -4.24
CA ARG A 132 19.97 -10.54 -2.83
C ARG A 132 19.31 -9.17 -2.60
N LYS A 133 19.63 -8.18 -3.44
CA LYS A 133 19.05 -6.82 -3.35
C LYS A 133 17.52 -6.80 -3.58
N ARG A 134 17.02 -7.58 -4.54
CA ARG A 134 15.58 -7.76 -4.75
C ARG A 134 14.89 -8.37 -3.53
N GLY A 135 15.53 -9.36 -2.91
CA GLY A 135 15.04 -9.96 -1.67
C GLY A 135 14.97 -8.96 -0.52
N GLU A 136 16.05 -8.18 -0.30
CA GLU A 136 16.12 -7.12 0.71
C GLU A 136 15.01 -6.07 0.51
N GLU A 137 14.79 -5.59 -0.74
CA GLU A 137 13.72 -4.66 -1.06
C GLU A 137 12.32 -5.24 -0.81
N LYS A 138 12.11 -6.52 -1.15
CA LYS A 138 10.84 -7.21 -0.91
C LYS A 138 10.55 -7.34 0.58
N ILE A 139 11.54 -7.73 1.38
CA ILE A 139 11.42 -7.84 2.84
C ILE A 139 11.12 -6.46 3.45
N ALA A 140 11.82 -5.41 3.03
CA ALA A 140 11.58 -4.06 3.52
C ALA A 140 10.13 -3.60 3.24
N LYS A 141 9.60 -3.85 2.04
CA LYS A 141 8.20 -3.56 1.70
C LYS A 141 7.21 -4.36 2.54
N MET A 142 7.49 -5.66 2.76
CA MET A 142 6.65 -6.51 3.61
C MET A 142 6.63 -6.03 5.06
N LEU A 143 7.78 -5.59 5.59
CA LEU A 143 7.88 -5.06 6.95
C LEU A 143 7.05 -3.79 7.12
N ILE A 144 7.16 -2.83 6.21
CA ILE A 144 6.35 -1.59 6.23
C ILE A 144 4.86 -1.91 6.20
N ASN A 145 4.44 -2.86 5.35
CA ASN A 145 3.05 -3.28 5.29
C ASN A 145 2.58 -3.95 6.59
N ALA A 146 3.41 -4.82 7.18
CA ALA A 146 3.10 -5.49 8.44
C ALA A 146 3.00 -4.50 9.61
N GLU A 147 3.89 -3.51 9.67
CA GLU A 147 3.82 -2.42 10.67
C GLU A 147 2.55 -1.59 10.52
N HIS A 148 2.16 -1.27 9.29
CA HIS A 148 0.92 -0.55 9.02
C HIS A 148 -0.32 -1.35 9.45
N GLN A 149 -0.37 -2.65 9.13
CA GLN A 149 -1.46 -3.55 9.55
C GLN A 149 -1.51 -3.69 11.07
N ASN A 150 -0.36 -3.82 11.74
CA ASN A 150 -0.29 -3.92 13.19
C ASN A 150 -0.82 -2.63 13.86
N LYS A 151 -0.41 -1.46 13.36
CA LYS A 151 -0.93 -0.18 13.85
C LYS A 151 -2.45 -0.09 13.71
N GLN A 152 -2.99 -0.47 12.55
CA GLN A 152 -4.44 -0.49 12.32
C GLN A 152 -5.16 -1.46 13.30
N LEU A 153 -4.56 -2.61 13.60
CA LEU A 153 -5.12 -3.57 14.56
C LEU A 153 -5.13 -3.00 15.98
N VAL A 154 -4.04 -2.37 16.42
CA VAL A 154 -3.94 -1.74 17.75
C VAL A 154 -4.97 -0.62 17.88
N ASP A 155 -5.09 0.24 16.87
CA ASP A 155 -6.09 1.32 16.85
C ASP A 155 -7.52 0.75 16.93
N PHE A 156 -7.80 -0.33 16.19
CA PHE A 156 -9.07 -1.05 16.27
C PHE A 156 -9.34 -1.61 17.67
N CYS A 157 -8.38 -2.31 18.29
CA CYS A 157 -8.52 -2.85 19.64
C CYS A 157 -8.80 -1.77 20.69
N ASN A 158 -8.13 -0.63 20.59
CA ASN A 158 -8.35 0.51 21.49
C ASN A 158 -9.77 1.06 21.34
N ILE A 159 -10.28 1.14 20.11
CA ILE A 159 -11.63 1.61 19.81
C ILE A 159 -12.67 0.64 20.36
N VAL A 160 -12.52 -0.68 20.11
CA VAL A 160 -13.39 -1.73 20.64
C VAL A 160 -13.47 -1.62 22.15
N SER A 161 -12.31 -1.61 22.82
CA SER A 161 -12.22 -1.55 24.28
C SER A 161 -12.91 -0.33 24.87
N HIS A 162 -12.72 0.82 24.23
CA HIS A 162 -13.37 2.06 24.70
C HIS A 162 -14.90 2.03 24.45
N ASN A 163 -15.36 1.46 23.32
CA ASN A 163 -16.78 1.41 22.96
C ASN A 163 -17.58 0.47 23.82
N LEU A 164 -16.98 -0.64 24.22
CA LEU A 164 -17.62 -1.59 25.12
C LEU A 164 -17.61 -1.11 26.56
N ARG A 165 -16.58 -0.37 26.99
CA ARG A 165 -16.46 0.10 28.38
C ARG A 165 -17.59 1.05 28.78
N ALA A 166 -17.95 2.01 27.95
CA ALA A 166 -18.95 3.02 28.30
C ALA A 166 -20.35 2.42 28.58
N PRO A 167 -20.96 1.61 27.71
CA PRO A 167 -22.24 0.98 28.00
C PRO A 167 -22.16 -0.02 29.18
N LEU A 168 -21.04 -0.75 29.35
CA LEU A 168 -20.86 -1.64 30.50
C LEU A 168 -20.85 -0.88 31.81
N VAL A 169 -20.11 0.23 31.89
CA VAL A 169 -20.10 1.09 33.10
C VAL A 169 -21.50 1.65 33.36
N ASN A 170 -22.24 2.07 32.31
CA ASN A 170 -23.60 2.56 32.45
C ASN A 170 -24.56 1.47 32.99
N ILE A 171 -24.46 0.26 32.46
CA ILE A 171 -25.25 -0.89 32.98
C ILE A 171 -24.90 -1.13 34.46
N SER A 172 -23.62 -1.17 34.83
CA SER A 172 -23.19 -1.36 36.22
C SER A 172 -23.78 -0.29 37.14
N MET A 173 -23.68 1.01 36.73
CA MET A 173 -24.26 2.09 37.53
C MET A 173 -25.77 2.01 37.67
N LEU A 174 -26.50 1.59 36.64
CA LEU A 174 -27.94 1.41 36.69
C LEU A 174 -28.32 0.23 37.63
N LEU A 175 -27.55 -0.85 37.63
CA LEU A 175 -27.74 -1.99 38.50
C LEU A 175 -27.43 -1.64 39.99
N ASP A 176 -26.30 -0.95 40.25
CA ASP A 176 -25.93 -0.47 41.58
C ASP A 176 -26.99 0.47 42.13
N TYR A 177 -27.54 1.36 41.30
CA TYR A 177 -28.61 2.26 41.67
C TYR A 177 -29.92 1.48 41.99
N MET A 178 -30.25 0.50 41.14
CA MET A 178 -31.43 -0.37 41.35
C MET A 178 -31.36 -1.17 42.65
N GLU A 179 -30.15 -1.62 43.06
CA GLU A 179 -29.95 -2.29 44.38
C GLU A 179 -30.15 -1.34 45.54
N SER A 180 -29.90 -0.05 45.37
CA SER A 180 -30.05 0.98 46.41
C SER A 180 -31.46 1.59 46.48
N CYS A 181 -32.36 1.28 45.52
CA CYS A 181 -33.73 1.77 45.51
C CYS A 181 -34.61 1.03 46.53
N ASP A 182 -35.30 1.76 47.39
CA ASP A 182 -36.28 1.22 48.33
C ASP A 182 -37.70 1.14 47.72
N ASP A 183 -37.98 1.92 46.66
CA ASP A 183 -39.29 1.98 45.97
C ASP A 183 -39.34 1.06 44.75
N ASP A 184 -40.35 0.18 44.70
CA ASP A 184 -40.54 -0.76 43.58
C ASP A 184 -40.90 -0.03 42.26
N ALA A 185 -41.55 1.12 42.30
CA ALA A 185 -41.86 1.92 41.11
C ALA A 185 -40.57 2.52 40.51
N GLU A 186 -39.70 3.07 41.34
CA GLU A 186 -38.40 3.61 40.92
C GLU A 186 -37.50 2.50 40.40
N ARG A 187 -37.45 1.34 41.04
CA ARG A 187 -36.73 0.14 40.61
C ARG A 187 -37.16 -0.30 39.19
N THR A 188 -38.47 -0.30 38.94
CA THR A 188 -39.04 -0.64 37.63
C THR A 188 -38.63 0.39 36.55
N GLU A 189 -38.62 1.71 36.86
CA GLU A 189 -38.18 2.74 35.94
C GLU A 189 -36.69 2.59 35.57
N VAL A 190 -35.85 2.28 36.56
CA VAL A 190 -34.41 2.05 36.32
C VAL A 190 -34.20 0.80 35.46
N PHE A 191 -34.90 -0.29 35.75
CA PHE A 191 -34.86 -1.53 34.96
C PHE A 191 -35.19 -1.28 33.48
N ASN A 192 -36.22 -0.47 33.23
CA ASN A 192 -36.61 -0.10 31.86
C ASN A 192 -35.53 0.72 31.12
N LYS A 193 -34.59 1.35 31.83
CA LYS A 193 -33.45 2.06 31.26
C LYS A 193 -32.28 1.11 30.91
N VAL A 194 -32.21 -0.07 31.48
CA VAL A 194 -31.14 -1.07 31.20
C VAL A 194 -31.32 -1.69 29.81
N GLN A 195 -32.55 -2.05 29.42
CA GLN A 195 -32.81 -2.69 28.13
C GLN A 195 -32.31 -1.89 26.89
N PRO A 196 -32.56 -0.57 26.82
CA PRO A 196 -31.98 0.23 25.72
C PRO A 196 -30.45 0.25 25.70
N VAL A 197 -29.79 0.20 26.84
CA VAL A 197 -28.31 0.15 26.92
C VAL A 197 -27.77 -1.19 26.46
N VAL A 198 -28.44 -2.31 26.84
CA VAL A 198 -28.09 -3.64 26.35
C VAL A 198 -28.29 -3.76 24.84
N ASN A 199 -29.40 -3.26 24.30
CA ASN A 199 -29.66 -3.25 22.87
C ASN A 199 -28.59 -2.43 22.12
N HIS A 200 -28.18 -1.31 22.69
CA HIS A 200 -27.10 -0.50 22.15
C HIS A 200 -25.74 -1.25 22.17
N LEU A 201 -25.44 -1.99 23.24
CA LEU A 201 -24.23 -2.81 23.33
C LEU A 201 -24.20 -3.91 22.25
N ASN A 202 -25.32 -4.63 22.07
CA ASN A 202 -25.44 -5.64 21.03
C ASN A 202 -25.22 -5.04 19.62
N SER A 203 -25.81 -3.90 19.33
CA SER A 203 -25.59 -3.21 18.07
C SER A 203 -24.11 -2.80 17.84
N ILE A 204 -23.37 -2.43 18.89
CA ILE A 204 -21.94 -2.18 18.79
C ILE A 204 -21.17 -3.47 18.47
N LEU A 205 -21.55 -4.57 19.10
CA LEU A 205 -20.94 -5.89 18.83
C LEU A 205 -21.18 -6.35 17.40
N ASP A 206 -22.40 -6.21 16.90
CA ASP A 206 -22.73 -6.57 15.51
C ASP A 206 -21.92 -5.75 14.49
N GLU A 207 -21.79 -4.44 14.71
CA GLU A 207 -20.95 -3.56 13.88
C GLU A 207 -19.47 -3.96 13.92
N LEU A 208 -18.97 -4.42 15.08
CA LEU A 208 -17.59 -4.88 15.22
C LEU A 208 -17.35 -6.20 14.50
N VAL A 209 -18.29 -7.15 14.60
CA VAL A 209 -18.23 -8.45 13.91
C VAL A 209 -18.24 -8.23 12.39
N GLU A 210 -19.14 -7.38 11.87
CA GLU A 210 -19.19 -7.02 10.46
C GLU A 210 -17.86 -6.42 9.98
N SER A 211 -17.24 -5.53 10.80
CA SER A 211 -15.93 -4.94 10.51
C SER A 211 -14.80 -5.96 10.43
N LEU A 212 -14.84 -7.00 11.26
CA LEU A 212 -13.82 -8.06 11.25
C LEU A 212 -14.00 -9.00 10.05
N GLN A 213 -15.24 -9.31 9.68
CA GLN A 213 -15.55 -10.16 8.53
C GLN A 213 -15.04 -9.52 7.22
N VAL A 214 -15.29 -8.23 7.01
CA VAL A 214 -14.76 -7.49 5.84
C VAL A 214 -13.23 -7.57 5.70
N ARG A 215 -12.49 -7.71 6.81
CA ARG A 215 -11.01 -7.81 6.78
C ARG A 215 -10.50 -9.23 6.53
N GLN A 216 -11.27 -10.24 6.86
CA GLN A 216 -10.86 -11.65 6.68
C GLN A 216 -11.26 -12.20 5.30
N ASP A 217 -12.30 -11.66 4.69
CA ASP A 217 -12.82 -12.12 3.41
C ASP A 217 -12.00 -11.57 2.23
N ALA A 218 -10.73 -12.02 2.12
CA ALA A 218 -9.97 -11.87 0.89
C ALA A 218 -10.60 -12.65 -0.30
N GLU A 219 -11.65 -13.44 -0.04
CA GLU A 219 -12.37 -14.30 -1.00
C GLU A 219 -13.88 -13.98 -1.07
N VAL A 220 -14.31 -12.73 -0.77
CA VAL A 220 -15.71 -12.37 -1.02
C VAL A 220 -15.99 -12.46 -2.51
N GLU A 221 -16.86 -13.39 -2.89
CA GLU A 221 -17.25 -13.59 -4.28
C GLU A 221 -17.88 -12.31 -4.84
N SER A 222 -17.23 -11.75 -5.84
CA SER A 222 -17.76 -10.64 -6.62
C SER A 222 -18.59 -11.18 -7.76
N SER A 223 -19.70 -10.52 -8.06
CA SER A 223 -20.58 -10.83 -9.18
C SER A 223 -20.98 -9.55 -9.90
N ILE A 224 -21.57 -9.69 -11.09
CA ILE A 224 -22.19 -8.56 -11.79
C ILE A 224 -23.48 -8.23 -11.05
N ILE A 225 -23.56 -7.02 -10.53
CA ILE A 225 -24.67 -6.54 -9.71
C ILE A 225 -25.43 -5.48 -10.48
N ASP A 226 -26.75 -5.64 -10.60
CA ASP A 226 -27.64 -4.59 -11.06
C ASP A 226 -27.83 -3.56 -9.95
N LEU A 227 -27.44 -2.31 -10.24
CA LEU A 227 -27.52 -1.21 -9.26
C LEU A 227 -28.97 -0.80 -8.99
N LYS A 228 -29.87 -0.92 -10.00
CA LYS A 228 -31.28 -0.57 -9.83
C LYS A 228 -31.97 -1.52 -8.87
N ASP A 229 -31.78 -2.81 -9.06
CA ASP A 229 -32.35 -3.83 -8.16
C ASP A 229 -31.81 -3.70 -6.74
N THR A 230 -30.50 -3.40 -6.61
CA THR A 230 -29.85 -3.25 -5.31
C THR A 230 -30.39 -2.02 -4.56
N ILE A 231 -30.48 -0.87 -5.22
CA ILE A 231 -30.98 0.34 -4.57
C ILE A 231 -32.45 0.21 -4.18
N ASP A 232 -33.29 -0.43 -5.03
CA ASP A 232 -34.70 -0.64 -4.74
C ASP A 232 -34.88 -1.52 -3.49
N LYS A 233 -34.05 -2.57 -3.30
CA LYS A 233 -34.02 -3.38 -2.08
C LYS A 233 -33.63 -2.57 -0.84
N VAL A 234 -32.58 -1.76 -0.94
CA VAL A 234 -32.11 -0.95 0.19
C VAL A 234 -33.18 0.08 0.59
N LEU A 235 -33.83 0.73 -0.39
CA LEU A 235 -34.87 1.73 -0.15
C LEU A 235 -36.12 1.15 0.53
N ILE A 236 -36.42 -0.14 0.33
CA ILE A 236 -37.51 -0.83 1.05
C ILE A 236 -37.29 -0.76 2.56
N GLY A 237 -36.04 -0.94 3.01
CA GLY A 237 -35.66 -0.85 4.43
C GLY A 237 -35.90 0.53 5.06
N PHE A 238 -35.90 1.59 4.25
CA PHE A 238 -36.12 2.97 4.69
C PHE A 238 -37.50 3.52 4.37
N LYS A 239 -38.42 2.71 3.84
CA LYS A 239 -39.74 3.15 3.33
C LYS A 239 -40.55 3.94 4.38
N ALA A 240 -40.53 3.52 5.63
CA ALA A 240 -41.24 4.22 6.72
C ALA A 240 -40.68 5.63 6.93
N GLN A 241 -39.37 5.80 7.01
CA GLN A 241 -38.70 7.07 7.22
C GLN A 241 -38.84 7.99 5.98
N ILE A 242 -38.76 7.43 4.78
CA ILE A 242 -38.93 8.15 3.51
C ILE A 242 -40.36 8.75 3.45
N CYS A 243 -41.39 7.99 3.82
CA CYS A 243 -42.75 8.46 3.87
C CYS A 243 -42.98 9.48 5.00
N GLU A 244 -42.45 9.23 6.21
CA GLU A 244 -42.57 10.12 7.36
C GLU A 244 -41.94 11.50 7.13
N TYR A 245 -40.77 11.55 6.49
CA TYR A 245 -40.03 12.81 6.25
C TYR A 245 -40.32 13.41 4.86
N ASN A 246 -41.19 12.80 4.07
CA ASN A 246 -41.54 13.21 2.69
C ASN A 246 -40.28 13.41 1.81
N VAL A 247 -39.36 12.40 1.82
CA VAL A 247 -38.07 12.48 1.15
C VAL A 247 -38.24 12.31 -0.36
N GLU A 248 -37.64 13.21 -1.14
CA GLU A 248 -37.50 13.08 -2.59
C GLU A 248 -36.26 12.25 -2.95
N ILE A 249 -36.49 11.11 -3.65
CA ILE A 249 -35.39 10.24 -4.09
C ILE A 249 -35.34 10.25 -5.62
N LYS A 250 -34.14 10.58 -6.15
CA LYS A 250 -33.85 10.55 -7.59
C LYS A 250 -32.74 9.53 -7.85
N VAL A 251 -33.01 8.60 -8.78
CA VAL A 251 -32.04 7.58 -9.18
C VAL A 251 -31.79 7.69 -10.67
N ASN A 252 -30.52 7.83 -11.05
CA ASN A 252 -30.11 7.90 -12.46
C ASN A 252 -28.86 6.99 -12.66
N PHE A 253 -29.07 5.86 -13.37
CA PHE A 253 -28.03 4.89 -13.73
C PHE A 253 -27.86 4.80 -15.25
N GLU A 254 -28.12 5.89 -16.00
CA GLU A 254 -28.02 5.90 -17.47
C GLU A 254 -26.58 5.63 -17.96
N GLU A 255 -25.56 6.07 -17.23
CA GLU A 255 -24.16 5.88 -17.63
C GLU A 255 -23.61 4.49 -17.27
N ALA A 256 -24.05 3.88 -16.17
CA ALA A 256 -23.70 2.52 -15.80
C ALA A 256 -24.82 1.89 -14.97
N THR A 257 -25.38 0.78 -15.46
CA THR A 257 -26.48 0.05 -14.80
C THR A 257 -25.97 -1.05 -13.86
N SER A 258 -24.72 -1.51 -14.02
CA SER A 258 -24.17 -2.61 -13.27
C SER A 258 -22.70 -2.41 -12.91
N ILE A 259 -22.25 -3.07 -11.86
CA ILE A 259 -20.85 -3.11 -11.40
C ILE A 259 -20.46 -4.55 -11.07
N PHE A 260 -19.16 -4.87 -11.15
CA PHE A 260 -18.63 -6.13 -10.65
C PHE A 260 -18.13 -5.91 -9.22
N TYR A 261 -18.90 -6.41 -8.24
CA TYR A 261 -18.66 -6.11 -6.83
C TYR A 261 -19.31 -7.17 -5.92
N PRO A 262 -18.89 -7.30 -4.62
CA PRO A 262 -19.62 -8.12 -3.66
C PRO A 262 -20.99 -7.51 -3.31
N GLN A 263 -22.07 -8.31 -3.43
CA GLN A 263 -23.46 -7.88 -3.15
C GLN A 263 -23.60 -7.29 -1.74
N LEU A 264 -23.04 -7.97 -0.74
CA LEU A 264 -23.13 -7.53 0.67
C LEU A 264 -22.46 -6.17 0.90
N TYR A 265 -21.34 -5.90 0.21
CA TYR A 265 -20.62 -4.65 0.39
C TYR A 265 -21.39 -3.46 -0.21
N ILE A 266 -21.92 -3.61 -1.43
CA ILE A 266 -22.67 -2.51 -2.04
C ILE A 266 -23.99 -2.23 -1.30
N GLU A 267 -24.67 -3.25 -0.78
CA GLU A 267 -25.85 -3.08 0.07
C GLU A 267 -25.52 -2.35 1.38
N SER A 268 -24.44 -2.73 2.06
CA SER A 268 -23.94 -2.07 3.28
C SER A 268 -23.56 -0.59 3.01
N ILE A 269 -22.81 -0.33 1.95
CA ILE A 269 -22.39 1.01 1.53
C ILE A 269 -23.59 1.92 1.29
N LEU A 270 -24.56 1.47 0.47
CA LEU A 270 -25.77 2.23 0.14
C LEU A 270 -26.63 2.46 1.38
N THR A 271 -26.80 1.44 2.22
CA THR A 271 -27.53 1.53 3.49
C THR A 271 -26.93 2.60 4.38
N ASN A 272 -25.61 2.62 4.51
CA ASN A 272 -24.92 3.61 5.35
C ASN A 272 -25.07 5.04 4.79
N LEU A 273 -24.88 5.25 3.50
CA LEU A 273 -24.96 6.58 2.90
C LEU A 273 -26.38 7.14 2.94
N ILE A 274 -27.41 6.32 2.67
CA ILE A 274 -28.82 6.71 2.74
C ILE A 274 -29.23 6.98 4.20
N SER A 275 -28.83 6.11 5.14
CA SER A 275 -29.07 6.35 6.57
C SER A 275 -28.45 7.66 7.05
N ASN A 276 -27.23 8.00 6.59
CA ASN A 276 -26.61 9.27 6.92
C ASN A 276 -27.37 10.46 6.35
N ALA A 277 -27.83 10.41 5.11
CA ALA A 277 -28.66 11.45 4.51
C ALA A 277 -29.96 11.68 5.30
N LEU A 278 -30.63 10.62 5.73
CA LEU A 278 -31.85 10.69 6.54
C LEU A 278 -31.59 11.28 7.95
N LYS A 279 -30.49 10.87 8.59
CA LYS A 279 -30.11 11.34 9.93
C LYS A 279 -29.73 12.82 9.98
N TYR A 280 -29.01 13.28 8.96
CA TYR A 280 -28.43 14.61 8.94
C TYR A 280 -29.22 15.57 8.01
N LYS A 281 -30.51 15.31 7.86
CA LYS A 281 -31.42 16.20 7.11
C LYS A 281 -31.52 17.58 7.74
N SER A 282 -31.71 18.60 6.94
CA SER A 282 -32.08 19.95 7.41
C SER A 282 -33.54 19.97 7.84
N THR A 283 -33.87 20.77 8.86
CA THR A 283 -35.25 21.06 9.26
C THR A 283 -35.92 22.11 8.37
N ASP A 284 -35.15 22.85 7.59
CA ASP A 284 -35.59 24.02 6.86
C ASP A 284 -36.03 23.74 5.41
N ARG A 285 -35.84 22.48 4.99
CA ARG A 285 -36.17 22.06 3.61
C ARG A 285 -36.52 20.59 3.51
N ILE A 286 -37.25 20.23 2.48
CA ILE A 286 -37.54 18.83 2.14
C ILE A 286 -36.21 18.14 1.77
N LEU A 287 -35.96 16.99 2.36
CA LEU A 287 -34.78 16.20 2.02
C LEU A 287 -34.90 15.66 0.61
N SER A 288 -33.86 15.91 -0.18
CA SER A 288 -33.69 15.31 -1.51
C SER A 288 -32.41 14.49 -1.52
N ILE A 289 -32.51 13.24 -1.99
CA ILE A 289 -31.38 12.33 -2.16
C ILE A 289 -31.28 11.97 -3.62
N GLU A 290 -30.14 12.26 -4.26
CA GLU A 290 -29.87 11.87 -5.64
C GLU A 290 -28.76 10.80 -5.67
N ILE A 291 -29.04 9.69 -6.36
CA ILE A 291 -28.10 8.58 -6.53
C ILE A 291 -27.87 8.40 -8.03
N LYS A 292 -26.61 8.53 -8.48
CA LYS A 292 -26.30 8.41 -9.90
C LYS A 292 -24.95 7.71 -10.13
N THR A 293 -24.81 7.14 -11.31
CA THR A 293 -23.56 6.60 -11.83
C THR A 293 -22.96 7.54 -12.87
N ILE A 294 -21.62 7.55 -12.92
CA ILE A 294 -20.83 8.31 -13.88
C ILE A 294 -19.75 7.35 -14.40
N ASN A 295 -19.59 7.24 -15.72
CA ASN A 295 -18.47 6.51 -16.30
C ASN A 295 -17.21 7.36 -16.25
N ASP A 296 -16.13 6.74 -15.80
CA ASP A 296 -14.79 7.33 -15.78
C ASP A 296 -13.81 6.44 -16.56
N GLU A 297 -12.69 6.98 -17.01
CA GLU A 297 -11.70 6.28 -17.84
C GLU A 297 -11.25 4.94 -17.21
N ASP A 298 -11.19 4.87 -15.87
CA ASP A 298 -10.71 3.72 -15.09
C ASP A 298 -11.83 2.95 -14.36
N GLY A 299 -13.11 3.19 -14.63
CA GLY A 299 -14.22 2.47 -13.98
C GLY A 299 -15.48 3.30 -13.77
N VAL A 300 -16.37 2.80 -12.92
CA VAL A 300 -17.65 3.42 -12.60
C VAL A 300 -17.55 4.20 -11.29
N ILE A 301 -18.08 5.41 -11.26
CA ILE A 301 -18.25 6.22 -10.05
C ILE A 301 -19.72 6.24 -9.67
N LEU A 302 -20.05 5.78 -8.47
CA LEU A 302 -21.35 5.96 -7.84
C LEU A 302 -21.31 7.23 -6.98
N SER A 303 -22.27 8.11 -7.13
CA SER A 303 -22.44 9.29 -6.28
C SER A 303 -23.77 9.26 -5.55
N VAL A 304 -23.73 9.63 -4.26
CA VAL A 304 -24.91 9.82 -3.40
C VAL A 304 -24.87 11.25 -2.88
N THR A 305 -25.82 12.06 -3.33
CA THR A 305 -25.92 13.49 -2.99
C THR A 305 -27.14 13.71 -2.10
N ASP A 306 -26.97 14.42 -1.00
CA ASP A 306 -28.03 14.91 -0.13
C ASP A 306 -28.01 16.44 -0.03
N ASN A 307 -29.15 17.05 0.25
CA ASN A 307 -29.29 18.46 0.56
C ASN A 307 -29.42 18.72 2.09
N GLY A 308 -28.81 17.88 2.92
CA GLY A 308 -28.86 17.96 4.37
C GLY A 308 -28.01 19.07 4.98
N LEU A 309 -27.55 18.89 6.20
CA LEU A 309 -26.77 19.87 6.96
C LEU A 309 -25.38 20.15 6.36
N GLY A 310 -24.84 19.24 5.55
CA GLY A 310 -23.48 19.34 5.02
C GLY A 310 -22.40 19.22 6.12
N ILE A 311 -21.15 19.19 5.70
CA ILE A 311 -19.98 19.01 6.58
C ILE A 311 -18.95 20.08 6.27
N ASP A 312 -18.35 20.68 7.28
CA ASP A 312 -17.21 21.59 7.10
C ASP A 312 -15.93 20.81 6.84
N LEU A 313 -15.56 20.69 5.57
CA LEU A 313 -14.38 19.95 5.13
C LEU A 313 -13.06 20.64 5.53
N ASN A 314 -13.05 21.94 5.81
CA ASN A 314 -11.83 22.61 6.27
C ASN A 314 -11.44 22.15 7.68
N LEU A 315 -12.44 21.83 8.52
CA LEU A 315 -12.24 21.36 9.89
C LEU A 315 -12.13 19.84 9.98
N HIS A 316 -12.77 19.10 9.06
CA HIS A 316 -13.04 17.67 9.27
C HIS A 316 -12.48 16.74 8.18
N LYS A 317 -11.91 17.25 7.09
CA LYS A 317 -11.44 16.45 5.95
C LYS A 317 -10.58 15.24 6.34
N ASP A 318 -9.58 15.45 7.19
CA ASP A 318 -8.63 14.39 7.61
C ASP A 318 -9.23 13.37 8.59
N ASN A 319 -10.42 13.68 9.12
CA ASN A 319 -11.07 12.86 10.14
C ASN A 319 -12.36 12.19 9.65
N LEU A 320 -12.80 12.47 8.45
CA LEU A 320 -14.14 12.15 7.97
C LEU A 320 -14.40 10.64 7.87
N PHE A 321 -13.39 9.89 7.49
CA PHE A 321 -13.43 8.43 7.40
C PHE A 321 -12.71 7.75 8.57
N LYS A 322 -12.39 8.48 9.64
CA LYS A 322 -11.85 7.90 10.87
C LYS A 322 -12.99 7.46 11.79
N ILE A 323 -12.72 6.43 12.54
CA ILE A 323 -13.68 5.88 13.50
C ILE A 323 -14.07 6.93 14.54
N ARG A 324 -15.37 6.97 14.91
CA ARG A 324 -15.96 7.85 15.95
C ARG A 324 -15.91 9.35 15.67
N LYS A 325 -15.82 9.76 14.45
CA LYS A 325 -15.99 11.17 14.14
C LYS A 325 -17.45 11.45 13.82
N VAL A 326 -18.10 12.16 14.73
CA VAL A 326 -19.47 12.67 14.58
C VAL A 326 -19.37 14.16 14.33
N PHE A 327 -19.92 14.63 13.21
CA PHE A 327 -19.80 16.03 12.78
C PHE A 327 -21.03 16.87 13.19
N HIS A 328 -22.14 16.18 13.44
CA HIS A 328 -23.37 16.77 13.95
C HIS A 328 -23.88 15.98 15.15
N LYS A 329 -24.32 16.66 16.22
CA LYS A 329 -24.91 16.01 17.39
C LYS A 329 -26.25 15.37 17.01
N HIS A 330 -26.26 14.05 16.90
CA HIS A 330 -27.47 13.25 16.71
C HIS A 330 -27.46 12.08 17.68
N PRO A 331 -28.58 11.71 18.32
CA PRO A 331 -28.65 10.61 19.31
C PRO A 331 -28.11 9.28 18.78
N ASP A 332 -28.36 8.99 17.48
CA ASP A 332 -27.93 7.74 16.81
C ASP A 332 -26.64 7.87 16.03
N ALA A 333 -25.88 8.98 16.20
CA ALA A 333 -24.62 9.17 15.48
C ALA A 333 -23.49 8.41 16.16
N ARG A 334 -23.03 7.32 15.55
CA ARG A 334 -22.02 6.41 16.11
C ARG A 334 -20.62 6.65 15.52
N GLY A 335 -20.53 7.29 14.35
CA GLY A 335 -19.27 7.61 13.67
C GLY A 335 -18.52 6.40 13.14
N PHE A 336 -19.20 5.28 12.87
CA PHE A 336 -18.62 4.04 12.38
C PHE A 336 -18.91 3.78 10.89
N GLY A 337 -20.08 4.19 10.41
CA GLY A 337 -20.55 3.87 9.06
C GLY A 337 -19.60 4.33 7.94
N LEU A 338 -19.14 5.59 7.95
CA LEU A 338 -18.23 6.09 6.91
C LEU A 338 -16.86 5.40 6.94
N PHE A 339 -16.39 4.99 8.11
CA PHE A 339 -15.17 4.19 8.22
C PHE A 339 -15.36 2.82 7.58
N MET A 340 -16.49 2.14 7.83
CA MET A 340 -16.82 0.86 7.23
C MET A 340 -16.96 0.98 5.70
N THR A 341 -17.69 1.97 5.24
CA THR A 341 -17.81 2.25 3.79
C THR A 341 -16.42 2.39 3.15
N LYS A 342 -15.52 3.16 3.77
CA LYS A 342 -14.14 3.29 3.28
C LYS A 342 -13.39 1.96 3.28
N THR A 343 -13.50 1.18 4.35
CA THR A 343 -12.82 -0.11 4.48
C THR A 343 -13.29 -1.10 3.39
N GLN A 344 -14.61 -1.19 3.15
CA GLN A 344 -15.21 -2.02 2.11
C GLN A 344 -14.79 -1.59 0.70
N VAL A 345 -14.74 -0.28 0.43
CA VAL A 345 -14.33 0.27 -0.85
C VAL A 345 -12.84 0.02 -1.12
N GLU A 346 -11.98 0.31 -0.14
CA GLU A 346 -10.53 0.13 -0.27
C GLU A 346 -10.12 -1.35 -0.32
N ALA A 347 -10.83 -2.25 0.37
CA ALA A 347 -10.61 -3.70 0.30
C ALA A 347 -10.78 -4.24 -1.13
N MET A 348 -11.66 -3.64 -1.92
CA MET A 348 -11.90 -3.98 -3.32
C MET A 348 -11.06 -3.13 -4.31
N GLY A 349 -10.08 -2.38 -3.80
CA GLY A 349 -9.19 -1.54 -4.62
C GLY A 349 -9.85 -0.29 -5.20
N GLY A 350 -11.04 0.08 -4.70
CA GLY A 350 -11.76 1.29 -5.04
C GLY A 350 -11.29 2.52 -4.24
N LYS A 351 -11.95 3.65 -4.47
CA LYS A 351 -11.67 4.92 -3.77
C LYS A 351 -12.98 5.60 -3.36
N ILE A 352 -13.01 6.19 -2.16
CA ILE A 352 -14.12 7.01 -1.67
C ILE A 352 -13.65 8.43 -1.33
N TRP A 353 -14.46 9.42 -1.67
CA TRP A 353 -14.26 10.82 -1.26
C TRP A 353 -15.58 11.52 -1.10
N VAL A 354 -15.58 12.77 -0.65
CA VAL A 354 -16.76 13.58 -0.41
C VAL A 354 -16.51 15.04 -0.77
N ASP A 355 -17.51 15.67 -1.34
CA ASP A 355 -17.64 17.11 -1.47
C ASP A 355 -18.82 17.55 -0.62
N SER A 356 -18.63 18.56 0.24
CA SER A 356 -19.66 19.00 1.14
C SER A 356 -19.51 20.48 1.51
N ILE A 357 -20.63 21.16 1.65
CA ILE A 357 -20.71 22.55 2.06
C ILE A 357 -21.71 22.65 3.21
N PRO A 358 -21.33 23.25 4.36
CA PRO A 358 -22.24 23.44 5.49
C PRO A 358 -23.55 24.11 5.09
N ASN A 359 -24.67 23.58 5.56
CA ASN A 359 -26.03 24.03 5.28
C ASN A 359 -26.47 23.94 3.80
N VAL A 360 -25.69 23.29 2.94
CA VAL A 360 -26.05 23.04 1.55
C VAL A 360 -26.32 21.55 1.34
N GLY A 361 -25.39 20.67 1.79
CA GLY A 361 -25.49 19.23 1.66
C GLY A 361 -24.15 18.57 1.42
N SER A 362 -24.17 17.27 1.14
CA SER A 362 -22.97 16.45 0.90
C SER A 362 -23.15 15.60 -0.35
N THR A 363 -22.06 15.33 -1.06
CA THR A 363 -21.98 14.34 -2.14
C THR A 363 -20.85 13.38 -1.84
N PHE A 364 -21.18 12.12 -1.61
CA PHE A 364 -20.23 11.03 -1.46
C PHE A 364 -20.02 10.36 -2.80
N TYR A 365 -18.75 10.14 -3.16
CA TYR A 365 -18.35 9.48 -4.39
C TYR A 365 -17.60 8.20 -4.08
N ILE A 366 -17.94 7.13 -4.81
CA ILE A 366 -17.29 5.84 -4.73
C ILE A 366 -16.86 5.43 -6.12
N LYS A 367 -15.56 5.34 -6.37
CA LYS A 367 -14.98 4.81 -7.60
C LYS A 367 -14.74 3.33 -7.44
N PHE A 368 -15.42 2.52 -8.22
CA PHE A 368 -15.18 1.09 -8.32
C PHE A 368 -14.04 0.83 -9.31
N LYS A 369 -13.20 -0.14 -9.00
CA LYS A 369 -12.15 -0.56 -9.94
C LYS A 369 -12.79 -1.22 -11.15
N SER A 370 -12.33 -0.89 -12.36
CA SER A 370 -12.78 -1.56 -13.58
C SER A 370 -12.47 -3.07 -13.53
N TYR A 371 -13.42 -3.88 -13.92
CA TYR A 371 -13.21 -5.31 -14.12
C TYR A 371 -12.70 -5.52 -15.55
N GLU A 372 -11.41 -5.85 -15.68
CA GLU A 372 -10.89 -6.42 -16.91
C GLU A 372 -11.27 -7.91 -16.92
N ALA A 373 -12.25 -8.28 -17.75
CA ALA A 373 -12.52 -9.69 -18.02
C ALA A 373 -11.30 -10.26 -18.73
N ASN A 374 -10.54 -11.12 -18.03
CA ASN A 374 -9.47 -11.93 -18.62
C ASN A 374 -10.04 -12.96 -19.60
#